data_76597699a960f5fd31a648d77e816023
#
_entry.id   76597699a960f5fd31a648d77e816023
#
_cell.length_a   1.000
_cell.length_b   1.000
_cell.length_c   1.000
_cell.angle_alpha   90.00
_cell.angle_beta   90.00
_cell.angle_gamma   90.00
#
_symmetry.space_group_name_H-M   'P 1'
#
loop_
_entity.id
_entity.type
_entity.pdbx_description
1 polymer ?
#
loop_
_entity_poly.entity_id
_entity_poly.type
_entity_poly.pdbx_seq_one_letter_code
_entity_poly.pdbx_strand_id
1 'polypeptide(L)'
;MSGSRKTQTDNPRAQTWLRPAQVDDLREAALTTGADYLQDRNDLIIATLYHLGLRVAELVALDVEDFELDARELYLPSHKQKGYPSNNHSPPPRTLDLSRDYTLDLRRYLNNRWKDTDAVFPSRQRDRIGTEAVRSVVSTLAHEANVEPRLEQGGRGDPDDVTPHTLRHSVAYRMLREEDARLIEVRDRLRHSSIQTTEQIYEHF
;
A
#
# COMPACT_ATOMS: atom_id res chain seq x y z
N MET A 1 22.50 -22.80 -35.57
CA MET A 1 21.62 -21.67 -35.22
C MET A 1 20.45 -22.24 -34.43
N SER A 2 20.55 -22.26 -33.12
CA SER A 2 19.49 -22.78 -32.25
C SER A 2 19.02 -21.62 -31.36
N GLY A 3 17.85 -21.09 -31.71
CA GLY A 3 17.20 -20.01 -30.96
C GLY A 3 16.53 -20.60 -29.74
N SER A 4 17.09 -20.34 -28.59
CA SER A 4 16.47 -20.66 -27.30
C SER A 4 15.26 -19.75 -27.10
N ARG A 5 14.06 -20.30 -27.31
CA ARG A 5 12.80 -19.65 -26.85
C ARG A 5 12.81 -19.67 -25.35
N LYS A 6 12.94 -18.49 -24.70
CA LYS A 6 12.57 -18.29 -23.32
C LYS A 6 11.08 -18.63 -23.19
N THR A 7 10.79 -19.75 -22.59
CA THR A 7 9.45 -20.07 -22.10
C THR A 7 9.13 -19.08 -21.00
N GLN A 8 8.21 -18.18 -21.29
CA GLN A 8 7.55 -17.33 -20.31
C GLN A 8 6.73 -18.26 -19.43
N THR A 9 7.28 -18.69 -18.32
CA THR A 9 6.54 -19.40 -17.29
C THR A 9 5.60 -18.38 -16.66
N ASP A 10 4.28 -18.59 -16.81
CA ASP A 10 3.24 -18.00 -15.99
C ASP A 10 3.46 -18.45 -14.52
N ASN A 11 4.44 -17.86 -13.88
CA ASN A 11 4.62 -18.00 -12.45
C ASN A 11 3.62 -17.02 -11.79
N PRO A 12 2.65 -17.47 -10.99
CA PRO A 12 1.87 -16.54 -10.18
C PRO A 12 2.91 -15.70 -9.42
N ARG A 13 2.83 -14.37 -9.57
CA ARG A 13 3.81 -13.45 -8.99
C ARG A 13 4.03 -13.86 -7.55
N ALA A 14 5.26 -14.27 -7.22
CA ALA A 14 5.63 -14.66 -5.88
C ALA A 14 5.14 -13.58 -4.91
N GLN A 15 4.46 -13.99 -3.84
CA GLN A 15 4.00 -13.03 -2.86
C GLN A 15 5.23 -12.45 -2.17
N THR A 16 5.33 -11.13 -2.20
CA THR A 16 6.47 -10.38 -1.66
C THR A 16 6.03 -9.51 -0.51
N TRP A 17 6.94 -9.29 0.43
CA TRP A 17 6.72 -8.43 1.59
C TRP A 17 8.02 -7.73 2.01
N LEU A 18 7.89 -6.64 2.76
CA LEU A 18 8.98 -5.82 3.27
C LEU A 18 9.02 -5.86 4.79
N ARG A 19 10.23 -5.80 5.35
CA ARG A 19 10.43 -5.48 6.77
C ARG A 19 10.22 -3.99 7.01
N PRO A 20 9.90 -3.56 8.26
CA PRO A 20 9.74 -2.14 8.58
C PRO A 20 10.90 -1.27 8.10
N ALA A 21 12.14 -1.67 8.37
CA ALA A 21 13.32 -0.92 7.93
C ALA A 21 13.36 -0.70 6.40
N GLN A 22 12.91 -1.67 5.60
CA GLN A 22 12.82 -1.51 4.13
C GLN A 22 11.72 -0.54 3.71
N VAL A 23 10.65 -0.43 4.50
CA VAL A 23 9.61 0.59 4.28
C VAL A 23 10.14 1.97 4.65
N ASP A 24 10.95 2.07 5.71
CA ASP A 24 11.63 3.32 6.09
C ASP A 24 12.60 3.76 4.99
N ASP A 25 13.36 2.83 4.38
CA ASP A 25 14.23 3.10 3.22
C ASP A 25 13.44 3.67 2.03
N LEU A 26 12.24 3.13 1.74
CA LEU A 26 11.35 3.67 0.69
C LEU A 26 10.87 5.08 1.01
N ARG A 27 10.53 5.35 2.27
CA ARG A 27 10.08 6.66 2.73
C ARG A 27 11.20 7.69 2.66
N GLU A 28 12.42 7.32 3.06
CA GLU A 28 13.59 8.18 2.94
C GLU A 28 13.90 8.50 1.47
N ALA A 29 13.86 7.50 0.59
CA ALA A 29 14.01 7.70 -0.84
C ALA A 29 12.94 8.66 -1.39
N ALA A 30 11.70 8.61 -0.90
CA ALA A 30 10.63 9.50 -1.34
C ALA A 30 10.93 10.97 -1.04
N LEU A 31 11.62 11.25 0.06
CA LEU A 31 11.99 12.62 0.48
C LEU A 31 13.20 13.19 -0.27
N THR A 32 13.88 12.37 -1.08
CA THR A 32 15.07 12.78 -1.83
C THR A 32 14.92 12.60 -3.35
N THR A 33 13.87 11.90 -3.80
CA THR A 33 13.68 11.54 -5.21
C THR A 33 12.62 12.43 -5.88
N GLY A 34 12.97 12.93 -7.06
CA GLY A 34 12.06 13.69 -7.92
C GLY A 34 11.92 15.16 -7.51
N ALA A 35 10.82 15.79 -7.91
CA ALA A 35 10.57 17.21 -7.63
C ALA A 35 10.12 17.39 -6.16
N ASP A 36 10.68 18.39 -5.48
CA ASP A 36 10.48 18.65 -4.05
C ASP A 36 9.00 18.68 -3.64
N TYR A 37 8.14 19.31 -4.42
CA TYR A 37 6.71 19.38 -4.12
C TYR A 37 5.96 18.05 -4.23
N LEU A 38 6.60 17.00 -4.77
CA LEU A 38 6.04 15.65 -4.84
C LEU A 38 6.54 14.74 -3.73
N GLN A 39 7.61 15.12 -3.04
CA GLN A 39 8.28 14.27 -2.06
C GLN A 39 7.37 13.89 -0.90
N ASP A 40 6.76 14.87 -0.22
CA ASP A 40 5.82 14.62 0.87
C ASP A 40 4.63 13.74 0.44
N ARG A 41 4.12 13.95 -0.79
CA ARG A 41 3.05 13.11 -1.35
C ARG A 41 3.51 11.67 -1.53
N ASN A 42 4.70 11.48 -2.10
CA ASN A 42 5.24 10.16 -2.40
C ASN A 42 5.55 9.39 -1.11
N ASP A 43 6.13 10.07 -0.10
CA ASP A 43 6.32 9.50 1.24
C ASP A 43 4.98 9.06 1.85
N LEU A 44 3.99 9.96 1.83
CA LEU A 44 2.68 9.64 2.42
C LEU A 44 1.94 8.53 1.64
N ILE A 45 2.15 8.37 0.33
CA ILE A 45 1.62 7.22 -0.43
C ILE A 45 2.18 5.91 0.15
N ILE A 46 3.50 5.83 0.37
CA ILE A 46 4.14 4.65 0.98
C ILE A 46 3.60 4.41 2.38
N ALA A 47 3.59 5.45 3.22
CA ALA A 47 3.08 5.39 4.58
C ALA A 47 1.62 4.92 4.63
N THR A 48 0.76 5.43 3.76
CA THR A 48 -0.67 5.07 3.71
C THR A 48 -0.87 3.61 3.31
N LEU A 49 -0.18 3.15 2.27
CA LEU A 49 -0.25 1.75 1.82
C LEU A 49 0.19 0.79 2.94
N TYR A 50 1.29 1.11 3.61
CA TYR A 50 1.87 0.29 4.67
C TYR A 50 1.10 0.39 5.99
N HIS A 51 0.57 1.57 6.35
CA HIS A 51 -0.16 1.74 7.60
C HIS A 51 -1.56 1.14 7.53
N LEU A 52 -2.31 1.43 6.45
CA LEU A 52 -3.72 1.07 6.32
C LEU A 52 -3.97 -0.23 5.54
N GLY A 53 -2.97 -0.74 4.84
CA GLY A 53 -3.10 -1.93 4.01
C GLY A 53 -4.15 -1.77 2.90
N LEU A 54 -4.27 -0.58 2.32
CA LEU A 54 -5.22 -0.29 1.25
C LEU A 54 -4.81 -0.98 -0.05
N ARG A 55 -5.82 -1.33 -0.87
CA ARG A 55 -5.55 -1.63 -2.27
C ARG A 55 -5.24 -0.33 -3.02
N VAL A 56 -4.44 -0.39 -4.09
CA VAL A 56 -4.08 0.81 -4.85
C VAL A 56 -5.31 1.58 -5.36
N ALA A 57 -6.38 0.87 -5.74
CA ALA A 57 -7.63 1.49 -6.15
C ALA A 57 -8.35 2.22 -5.00
N GLU A 58 -8.27 1.67 -3.79
CA GLU A 58 -8.82 2.30 -2.58
C GLU A 58 -8.01 3.55 -2.23
N LEU A 59 -6.68 3.47 -2.26
CA LEU A 59 -5.79 4.61 -1.98
C LEU A 59 -6.07 5.80 -2.91
N VAL A 60 -6.16 5.56 -4.22
CA VAL A 60 -6.41 6.66 -5.17
C VAL A 60 -7.82 7.25 -5.06
N ALA A 61 -8.77 6.51 -4.48
CA ALA A 61 -10.14 6.96 -4.28
C ALA A 61 -10.33 7.79 -2.99
N LEU A 62 -9.31 7.90 -2.13
CA LEU A 62 -9.41 8.65 -0.88
C LEU A 62 -9.63 10.14 -1.11
N ASP A 63 -10.58 10.69 -0.37
CA ASP A 63 -10.82 12.10 -0.23
C ASP A 63 -10.42 12.58 1.17
N VAL A 64 -10.14 13.87 1.31
CA VAL A 64 -9.76 14.47 2.61
C VAL A 64 -10.88 14.28 3.62
N GLU A 65 -12.15 14.38 3.19
CA GLU A 65 -13.34 14.20 4.02
C GLU A 65 -13.51 12.78 4.57
N ASP A 66 -12.83 11.77 3.98
CA ASP A 66 -12.87 10.41 4.52
C ASP A 66 -12.11 10.30 5.87
N PHE A 67 -11.28 11.28 6.21
CA PHE A 67 -10.43 11.28 7.40
C PHE A 67 -10.99 12.16 8.52
N GLU A 68 -11.32 11.55 9.64
CA GLU A 68 -11.60 12.26 10.90
C GLU A 68 -10.29 12.31 11.72
N LEU A 69 -9.48 13.35 11.47
CA LEU A 69 -8.12 13.43 12.02
C LEU A 69 -8.08 13.60 13.53
N ASP A 70 -9.11 14.21 14.14
CA ASP A 70 -9.16 14.41 15.59
C ASP A 70 -9.54 13.11 16.30
N ALA A 71 -10.44 12.32 15.71
CA ALA A 71 -10.74 10.96 16.16
C ALA A 71 -9.64 9.95 15.79
N ARG A 72 -8.75 10.30 14.85
CA ARG A 72 -7.76 9.42 14.26
C ARG A 72 -8.40 8.21 13.57
N GLU A 73 -9.33 8.49 12.70
CA GLU A 73 -10.07 7.48 11.97
C GLU A 73 -10.10 7.78 10.46
N LEU A 74 -10.10 6.71 9.67
CA LEU A 74 -10.45 6.75 8.25
C LEU A 74 -11.77 6.01 8.06
N TYR A 75 -12.79 6.69 7.58
CA TYR A 75 -14.02 6.08 7.10
C TYR A 75 -13.86 5.69 5.63
N LEU A 76 -13.90 4.40 5.34
CA LEU A 76 -13.79 3.86 3.97
C LEU A 76 -15.17 3.38 3.50
N PRO A 77 -15.89 4.16 2.68
CA PRO A 77 -17.23 3.81 2.22
C PRO A 77 -17.21 2.64 1.23
N SER A 78 -18.33 1.94 1.12
CA SER A 78 -18.49 0.75 0.28
C SER A 78 -18.06 0.96 -1.18
N HIS A 79 -18.43 2.09 -1.77
CA HIS A 79 -18.17 2.39 -3.18
C HIS A 79 -16.68 2.64 -3.50
N LYS A 80 -15.86 2.99 -2.48
CA LYS A 80 -14.39 3.15 -2.63
C LYS A 80 -13.65 1.82 -2.46
N GLN A 81 -14.33 0.77 -1.99
CA GLN A 81 -13.76 -0.56 -1.80
C GLN A 81 -13.95 -1.43 -3.04
N LYS A 82 -13.06 -2.41 -3.24
CA LYS A 82 -13.21 -3.39 -4.31
C LYS A 82 -14.43 -4.28 -4.01
N GLY A 83 -15.42 -4.27 -4.92
CA GLY A 83 -16.56 -5.18 -4.86
C GLY A 83 -16.15 -6.66 -4.98
N TYR A 84 -17.01 -7.56 -4.49
CA TYR A 84 -16.82 -9.01 -4.63
C TYR A 84 -17.47 -9.50 -5.93
N PRO A 85 -16.69 -9.98 -6.93
CA PRO A 85 -17.25 -10.38 -8.23
C PRO A 85 -18.24 -11.53 -8.15
N SER A 86 -18.10 -12.40 -7.13
CA SER A 86 -18.91 -13.61 -6.99
C SER A 86 -20.34 -13.38 -6.53
N ASN A 87 -20.66 -12.26 -5.87
CA ASN A 87 -21.94 -12.08 -5.19
C ASN A 87 -22.66 -10.78 -5.54
N ASN A 88 -22.13 -9.97 -6.45
CA ASN A 88 -22.66 -8.63 -6.76
C ASN A 88 -22.93 -7.76 -5.51
N HIS A 89 -22.21 -8.02 -4.41
CA HIS A 89 -22.34 -7.30 -3.16
C HIS A 89 -21.16 -6.33 -2.99
N SER A 90 -21.47 -5.09 -2.71
CA SER A 90 -20.46 -4.14 -2.23
C SER A 90 -20.05 -4.51 -0.80
N PRO A 91 -18.77 -4.45 -0.47
CA PRO A 91 -18.33 -4.67 0.91
C PRO A 91 -18.95 -3.59 1.83
N PRO A 92 -19.24 -3.91 3.10
CA PRO A 92 -19.74 -2.91 4.04
C PRO A 92 -18.71 -1.80 4.23
N PRO A 93 -19.13 -0.57 4.58
CA PRO A 93 -18.20 0.49 4.94
C PRO A 93 -17.37 0.06 6.15
N ARG A 94 -16.17 0.62 6.27
CA ARG A 94 -15.23 0.30 7.34
C ARG A 94 -14.64 1.57 7.92
N THR A 95 -14.48 1.60 9.24
CA THR A 95 -13.63 2.58 9.94
C THR A 95 -12.32 1.90 10.28
N LEU A 96 -11.22 2.58 9.99
CA LEU A 96 -9.86 2.13 10.26
C LEU A 96 -9.17 3.12 11.20
N ASP A 97 -8.62 2.61 12.30
CA ASP A 97 -7.83 3.41 13.23
C ASP A 97 -6.52 3.89 12.60
N LEU A 98 -6.16 5.13 12.86
CA LEU A 98 -4.91 5.75 12.47
C LEU A 98 -3.97 5.84 13.67
N SER A 99 -2.70 5.49 13.49
CA SER A 99 -1.70 5.76 14.52
C SER A 99 -1.50 7.28 14.67
N ARG A 100 -1.00 7.68 15.84
CA ARG A 100 -0.67 9.08 16.10
C ARG A 100 0.32 9.64 15.08
N ASP A 101 1.37 8.88 14.80
CA ASP A 101 2.46 9.33 13.92
C ASP A 101 1.97 9.48 12.48
N TYR A 102 1.21 8.51 11.97
CA TYR A 102 0.60 8.63 10.65
C TYR A 102 -0.36 9.82 10.56
N THR A 103 -1.14 10.09 11.60
CA THR A 103 -2.05 11.24 11.64
C THR A 103 -1.29 12.57 11.58
N LEU A 104 -0.14 12.66 12.25
CA LEU A 104 0.71 13.84 12.20
C LEU A 104 1.33 14.04 10.80
N ASP A 105 1.81 12.97 10.17
CA ASP A 105 2.33 13.00 8.81
C ASP A 105 1.25 13.43 7.81
N LEU A 106 0.05 12.88 7.93
CA LEU A 106 -1.08 13.25 7.08
C LEU A 106 -1.47 14.71 7.25
N ARG A 107 -1.57 15.22 8.50
CA ARG A 107 -1.85 16.64 8.77
C ARG A 107 -0.81 17.55 8.15
N ARG A 108 0.48 17.24 8.36
CA ARG A 108 1.59 18.00 7.79
C ARG A 108 1.48 18.06 6.26
N TYR A 109 1.27 16.92 5.63
CA TYR A 109 1.11 16.84 4.19
C TYR A 109 -0.10 17.66 3.69
N LEU A 110 -1.28 17.48 4.28
CA LEU A 110 -2.49 18.20 3.85
C LEU A 110 -2.35 19.72 3.96
N ASN A 111 -1.63 20.19 4.99
CA ASN A 111 -1.38 21.63 5.18
C ASN A 111 -0.36 22.20 4.18
N ASN A 112 0.56 21.38 3.66
CA ASN A 112 1.67 21.82 2.81
C ASN A 112 1.54 21.39 1.34
N ARG A 113 0.52 20.58 0.98
CA ARG A 113 0.38 20.11 -0.39
C ARG A 113 0.23 21.26 -1.38
N TRP A 114 0.87 21.14 -2.54
CA TRP A 114 0.93 22.19 -3.57
C TRP A 114 -0.40 22.43 -4.30
N LYS A 115 -1.40 21.56 -4.11
CA LYS A 115 -2.68 21.61 -4.82
C LYS A 115 -3.81 21.36 -3.85
N ASP A 116 -4.76 22.28 -3.79
CA ASP A 116 -5.97 22.15 -2.99
C ASP A 116 -7.05 21.45 -3.82
N THR A 117 -7.39 20.23 -3.42
CA THR A 117 -8.37 19.34 -4.08
C THR A 117 -9.03 18.44 -3.04
N ASP A 118 -10.22 17.90 -3.36
CA ASP A 118 -10.90 16.95 -2.48
C ASP A 118 -10.07 15.66 -2.31
N ALA A 119 -9.37 15.23 -3.40
CA ALA A 119 -8.53 14.04 -3.34
C ALA A 119 -7.33 14.23 -2.42
N VAL A 120 -7.04 13.24 -1.58
CA VAL A 120 -5.84 13.24 -0.71
C VAL A 120 -4.58 13.33 -1.57
N PHE A 121 -4.50 12.56 -2.65
CA PHE A 121 -3.32 12.47 -3.51
C PHE A 121 -3.58 13.06 -4.90
N PRO A 122 -3.26 14.34 -5.13
CA PRO A 122 -3.34 14.94 -6.47
C PRO A 122 -2.19 14.47 -7.37
N SER A 123 -2.41 14.54 -8.69
CA SER A 123 -1.33 14.44 -9.66
C SER A 123 -0.91 15.82 -10.17
N ARG A 124 0.18 15.88 -10.92
CA ARG A 124 0.60 17.15 -11.56
C ARG A 124 -0.46 17.71 -12.49
N GLN A 125 -1.13 16.85 -13.24
CA GLN A 125 -2.05 17.24 -14.30
C GLN A 125 -3.53 17.15 -13.90
N ARG A 126 -3.86 16.33 -12.90
CA ARG A 126 -5.24 16.05 -12.49
C ARG A 126 -5.39 16.26 -10.98
N ASP A 127 -6.62 16.44 -10.54
CA ASP A 127 -6.94 16.59 -9.11
C ASP A 127 -6.74 15.31 -8.32
N ARG A 128 -6.66 14.18 -8.99
CA ARG A 128 -6.48 12.85 -8.39
C ARG A 128 -5.40 12.07 -9.13
N ILE A 129 -4.53 11.38 -8.38
CA ILE A 129 -3.54 10.45 -8.94
C ILE A 129 -4.22 9.18 -9.46
N GLY A 130 -3.67 8.60 -10.52
CA GLY A 130 -4.13 7.31 -11.04
C GLY A 130 -3.34 6.13 -10.46
N THR A 131 -3.91 4.92 -10.56
CA THR A 131 -3.29 3.69 -10.03
C THR A 131 -1.94 3.38 -10.66
N GLU A 132 -1.77 3.65 -11.96
CA GLU A 132 -0.48 3.45 -12.64
C GLU A 132 0.60 4.41 -12.15
N ALA A 133 0.23 5.67 -11.87
CA ALA A 133 1.17 6.63 -11.31
C ALA A 133 1.61 6.24 -9.90
N VAL A 134 0.71 5.67 -9.07
CA VAL A 134 1.08 5.12 -7.75
C VAL A 134 2.02 3.93 -7.90
N ARG A 135 1.76 3.01 -8.84
CA ARG A 135 2.68 1.90 -9.13
C ARG A 135 4.06 2.40 -9.56
N SER A 136 4.09 3.40 -10.44
CA SER A 136 5.35 4.02 -10.87
C SER A 136 6.11 4.67 -9.71
N VAL A 137 5.40 5.37 -8.79
CA VAL A 137 6.03 5.91 -7.58
C VAL A 137 6.68 4.81 -6.76
N VAL A 138 5.93 3.74 -6.43
CA VAL A 138 6.44 2.63 -5.61
C VAL A 138 7.65 1.96 -6.27
N SER A 139 7.58 1.64 -7.57
CA SER A 139 8.68 1.04 -8.32
C SER A 139 9.90 1.94 -8.38
N THR A 140 9.73 3.23 -8.69
CA THR A 140 10.85 4.20 -8.70
C THR A 140 11.55 4.24 -7.35
N LEU A 141 10.80 4.36 -6.24
CA LEU A 141 11.37 4.43 -4.90
C LEU A 141 12.07 3.13 -4.50
N ALA A 142 11.54 1.96 -4.92
CA ALA A 142 12.17 0.68 -4.67
C ALA A 142 13.55 0.57 -5.35
N HIS A 143 13.66 1.08 -6.58
CA HIS A 143 14.95 1.16 -7.28
C HIS A 143 15.92 2.15 -6.64
N GLU A 144 15.46 3.36 -6.32
CA GLU A 144 16.30 4.39 -5.70
C GLU A 144 16.85 3.94 -4.33
N ALA A 145 16.03 3.26 -3.53
CA ALA A 145 16.44 2.70 -2.24
C ALA A 145 17.10 1.31 -2.35
N ASN A 146 17.19 0.73 -3.56
CA ASN A 146 17.66 -0.64 -3.79
C ASN A 146 17.01 -1.66 -2.85
N VAL A 147 15.68 -1.60 -2.69
CA VAL A 147 14.94 -2.45 -1.79
C VAL A 147 14.64 -3.81 -2.42
N GLU A 148 15.22 -4.87 -1.88
CA GLU A 148 14.97 -6.26 -2.24
C GLU A 148 13.90 -6.87 -1.33
N PRO A 149 12.67 -7.10 -1.80
CA PRO A 149 11.61 -7.67 -0.97
C PRO A 149 11.93 -9.11 -0.56
N ARG A 150 11.29 -9.58 0.49
CA ARG A 150 11.31 -10.98 0.88
C ARG A 150 10.26 -11.75 0.07
N LEU A 151 10.64 -12.96 -0.34
CA LEU A 151 9.75 -13.89 -1.04
C LEU A 151 9.11 -14.85 -0.02
N GLU A 152 7.84 -15.18 -0.20
CA GLU A 152 7.12 -16.16 0.63
C GLU A 152 7.83 -17.53 0.65
N GLN A 153 8.37 -17.93 -0.48
CA GLN A 153 9.10 -19.20 -0.62
C GLN A 153 10.54 -19.16 -0.08
N GLY A 154 10.92 -18.06 0.55
CA GLY A 154 12.29 -17.80 1.02
C GLY A 154 13.15 -17.11 -0.04
N GLY A 155 14.21 -16.44 0.43
CA GLY A 155 15.09 -15.64 -0.42
C GLY A 155 14.65 -14.17 -0.54
N ARG A 156 15.21 -13.50 -1.57
CA ARG A 156 14.95 -12.09 -1.88
C ARG A 156 14.55 -11.96 -3.32
N GLY A 157 13.65 -11.02 -3.60
CA GLY A 157 13.31 -10.56 -4.94
C GLY A 157 14.14 -9.35 -5.35
N ASP A 158 13.81 -8.80 -6.49
CA ASP A 158 14.41 -7.59 -7.02
C ASP A 158 13.54 -6.35 -6.71
N PRO A 159 14.07 -5.11 -6.83
CA PRO A 159 13.27 -3.90 -6.68
C PRO A 159 12.02 -3.85 -7.58
N ASP A 160 12.05 -4.50 -8.75
CA ASP A 160 10.90 -4.63 -9.65
C ASP A 160 9.74 -5.43 -9.06
N ASP A 161 9.98 -6.26 -8.06
CA ASP A 161 8.96 -7.04 -7.37
C ASP A 161 8.23 -6.21 -6.29
N VAL A 162 8.72 -5.00 -5.98
CA VAL A 162 8.08 -4.11 -5.00
C VAL A 162 6.92 -3.37 -5.64
N THR A 163 5.72 -3.65 -5.17
CA THR A 163 4.47 -3.10 -5.69
C THR A 163 3.60 -2.56 -4.54
N PRO A 164 2.52 -1.80 -4.82
CA PRO A 164 1.54 -1.46 -3.79
C PRO A 164 0.98 -2.69 -3.05
N HIS A 165 0.94 -3.84 -3.72
CA HIS A 165 0.48 -5.09 -3.11
C HIS A 165 1.51 -5.66 -2.13
N THR A 166 2.80 -5.52 -2.44
CA THR A 166 3.90 -5.85 -1.53
C THR A 166 3.78 -5.09 -0.22
N LEU A 167 3.54 -3.76 -0.28
CA LEU A 167 3.33 -2.94 0.92
C LEU A 167 2.11 -3.41 1.73
N ARG A 168 1.04 -3.79 1.07
CA ARG A 168 -0.15 -4.35 1.72
C ARG A 168 0.14 -5.70 2.39
N HIS A 169 0.92 -6.60 1.77
CA HIS A 169 1.37 -7.84 2.42
C HIS A 169 2.29 -7.57 3.60
N SER A 170 3.10 -6.52 3.53
CA SER A 170 3.97 -6.11 4.64
C SER A 170 3.20 -5.69 5.90
N VAL A 171 1.96 -5.19 5.74
CA VAL A 171 1.06 -4.94 6.89
C VAL A 171 0.77 -6.23 7.66
N ALA A 172 0.46 -7.31 6.95
CA ALA A 172 0.20 -8.59 7.58
C ALA A 172 1.44 -9.13 8.31
N TYR A 173 2.62 -9.03 7.69
CA TYR A 173 3.88 -9.41 8.32
C TYR A 173 4.10 -8.63 9.63
N ARG A 174 3.99 -7.30 9.59
CA ARG A 174 4.12 -6.44 10.78
C ARG A 174 3.15 -6.85 11.86
N MET A 175 1.86 -6.98 11.54
CA MET A 175 0.83 -7.34 12.51
C MET A 175 1.10 -8.71 13.16
N LEU A 176 1.48 -9.72 12.37
CA LEU A 176 1.67 -11.09 12.88
C LEU A 176 3.00 -11.28 13.62
N ARG A 177 4.07 -10.57 13.20
CA ARG A 177 5.44 -10.84 13.70
C ARG A 177 5.98 -9.81 14.66
N GLU A 178 5.43 -8.60 14.63
CA GLU A 178 5.91 -7.50 15.46
C GLU A 178 4.85 -6.99 16.45
N GLU A 179 3.56 -7.09 16.07
CA GLU A 179 2.46 -6.64 16.91
C GLU A 179 1.74 -7.83 17.61
N ASP A 180 2.15 -9.08 17.37
CA ASP A 180 1.54 -10.31 17.91
C ASP A 180 0.01 -10.39 17.68
N ALA A 181 -0.45 -9.84 16.55
CA ALA A 181 -1.87 -9.79 16.20
C ALA A 181 -2.36 -11.18 15.76
N ARG A 182 -3.64 -11.45 16.02
CA ARG A 182 -4.28 -12.68 15.58
C ARG A 182 -4.63 -12.59 14.08
N LEU A 183 -4.69 -13.73 13.39
CA LEU A 183 -5.08 -13.82 11.97
C LEU A 183 -6.43 -13.14 11.66
N ILE A 184 -7.37 -13.16 12.61
CA ILE A 184 -8.66 -12.51 12.47
C ILE A 184 -8.50 -10.97 12.37
N GLU A 185 -7.59 -10.39 13.13
CA GLU A 185 -7.29 -8.95 13.13
C GLU A 185 -6.62 -8.53 11.82
N VAL A 186 -5.71 -9.37 11.31
CA VAL A 186 -5.10 -9.19 9.98
C VAL A 186 -6.14 -9.26 8.87
N ARG A 187 -7.04 -10.27 8.90
CA ARG A 187 -8.16 -10.39 7.95
C ARG A 187 -9.00 -9.11 7.94
N ASP A 188 -9.37 -8.63 9.13
CA ASP A 188 -10.25 -7.46 9.27
C ASP A 188 -9.51 -6.18 8.82
N ARG A 189 -8.24 -6.01 9.18
CA ARG A 189 -7.40 -4.89 8.73
C ARG A 189 -7.27 -4.85 7.22
N LEU A 190 -6.99 -6.00 6.61
CA LEU A 190 -6.81 -6.12 5.17
C LEU A 190 -8.13 -6.27 4.40
N ARG A 191 -9.25 -6.42 5.10
CA ARG A 191 -10.59 -6.58 4.48
C ARG A 191 -10.59 -7.75 3.49
N HIS A 192 -10.02 -8.91 3.91
CA HIS A 192 -10.10 -10.14 3.14
C HIS A 192 -11.50 -10.72 3.26
N SER A 193 -12.02 -11.28 2.15
CA SER A 193 -13.34 -11.86 2.10
C SER A 193 -13.51 -13.12 2.96
N SER A 194 -12.41 -13.83 3.22
CA SER A 194 -12.40 -15.01 4.09
C SER A 194 -11.11 -15.09 4.91
N ILE A 195 -11.19 -15.78 6.04
CA ILE A 195 -10.04 -16.08 6.88
C ILE A 195 -9.11 -17.08 6.20
N GLN A 196 -9.65 -18.01 5.41
CA GLN A 196 -8.89 -18.98 4.62
C GLN A 196 -7.92 -18.29 3.66
N THR A 197 -8.33 -17.18 3.04
CA THR A 197 -7.44 -16.37 2.22
C THR A 197 -6.28 -15.81 3.05
N THR A 198 -6.54 -15.41 4.28
CA THR A 198 -5.50 -14.90 5.19
C THR A 198 -4.57 -16.02 5.67
N GLU A 199 -5.11 -17.17 6.03
CA GLU A 199 -4.34 -18.35 6.44
C GLU A 199 -3.42 -18.82 5.31
N GLN A 200 -3.96 -19.04 4.11
CA GLN A 200 -3.17 -19.50 2.96
C GLN A 200 -2.02 -18.57 2.58
N ILE A 201 -2.23 -17.26 2.73
CA ILE A 201 -1.22 -16.25 2.35
C ILE A 201 -0.17 -16.09 3.45
N TYR A 202 -0.53 -16.25 4.73
CA TYR A 202 0.31 -15.83 5.85
C TYR A 202 0.70 -16.96 6.81
N GLU A 203 0.35 -18.22 6.48
CA GLU A 203 0.70 -19.39 7.27
C GLU A 203 2.23 -19.58 7.42
N HIS A 204 2.99 -18.98 6.51
CA HIS A 204 4.46 -19.10 6.44
C HIS A 204 5.22 -17.91 7.07
N PHE A 205 4.49 -16.94 7.64
CA PHE A 205 5.11 -15.83 8.37
C PHE A 205 5.52 -16.18 9.78
#